data_71104ace582f7d58adbb22867a425c84
#
_entry.id   71104ace582f7d58adbb22867a425c84
#
_cell.length_a   1.000
_cell.length_b   1.000
_cell.length_c   1.000
_cell.angle_alpha   90.00
_cell.angle_beta   90.00
_cell.angle_gamma   90.00
#
_symmetry.space_group_name_H-M   'P 1'
#
loop_
_entity.id
_entity.type
_entity.pdbx_description
1 polymer ?
#
loop_
_entity_poly.entity_id
_entity_poly.type
_entity_poly.pdbx_seq_one_letter_code
_entity_poly.pdbx_strand_id
1 'polypeptide(L)' 'MGKVIKARKILKALKDDGWILKHQVGSHAQFVHPTKSGKVTINGTGNDDVYGDLLKSIDEQSGLKF' A
#
# COMPACT_ATOMS: atom_id res chain seq x y z
N MET A 1 -12.27 -14.05 10.54
CA MET A 1 -12.70 -12.67 10.41
C MET A 1 -11.58 -11.84 9.84
N GLY A 2 -11.84 -11.14 8.77
CA GLY A 2 -10.84 -10.37 8.07
C GLY A 2 -10.72 -8.96 8.60
N LYS A 3 -9.51 -8.44 8.57
CA LYS A 3 -9.25 -7.03 8.81
C LYS A 3 -9.57 -6.27 7.52
N VAL A 4 -10.22 -5.13 7.65
CA VAL A 4 -10.50 -4.24 6.53
C VAL A 4 -9.91 -2.87 6.85
N ILE A 5 -9.12 -2.34 5.94
CA ILE A 5 -8.46 -1.04 6.11
C ILE A 5 -8.70 -0.19 4.88
N LYS A 6 -9.04 1.07 5.08
CA LYS A 6 -9.20 2.00 3.97
C LYS A 6 -7.86 2.24 3.27
N ALA A 7 -7.87 2.29 1.95
CA ALA A 7 -6.65 2.51 1.17
C ALA A 7 -5.93 3.79 1.59
N ARG A 8 -6.67 4.84 1.95
CA ARG A 8 -6.06 6.10 2.41
C ARG A 8 -5.20 5.93 3.66
N LYS A 9 -5.59 5.01 4.56
CA LYS A 9 -4.79 4.73 5.75
C LYS A 9 -3.49 4.02 5.37
N ILE A 10 -3.59 3.11 4.41
CA ILE A 10 -2.41 2.40 3.90
C ILE A 10 -1.48 3.39 3.21
N LEU A 11 -2.02 4.26 2.36
CA LEU A 11 -1.23 5.27 1.67
C LEU A 11 -0.52 6.20 2.65
N LYS A 12 -1.21 6.61 3.70
CA LYS A 12 -0.60 7.46 4.74
C LYS A 12 0.52 6.73 5.46
N ALA A 13 0.30 5.46 5.82
CA ALA A 13 1.31 4.66 6.52
C ALA A 13 2.54 4.44 5.63
N LEU A 14 2.35 4.19 4.34
CA LEU A 14 3.45 4.06 3.40
C LEU A 14 4.26 5.35 3.34
N LYS A 15 3.58 6.47 3.18
CA LYS A 15 4.23 7.77 3.11
C LYS A 15 5.02 8.06 4.40
N ASP A 16 4.41 7.79 5.55
CA ASP A 16 5.06 8.02 6.85
C ASP A 16 6.30 7.12 7.02
N ASP A 17 6.30 5.94 6.41
CA ASP A 17 7.44 5.01 6.46
C ASP A 17 8.53 5.34 5.44
N GLY A 18 8.30 6.32 4.59
CA GLY A 18 9.28 6.75 3.60
C GLY A 18 9.06 6.26 2.19
N TRP A 19 7.94 5.59 1.92
CA TRP A 19 7.61 5.14 0.56
C TRP A 19 7.24 6.34 -0.31
N ILE A 20 7.69 6.31 -1.54
CA ILE A 20 7.53 7.41 -2.49
C ILE A 20 6.74 6.90 -3.69
N LEU A 21 5.73 7.64 -4.09
CA LEU A 21 4.96 7.32 -5.30
C LEU A 21 5.85 7.49 -6.51
N LYS A 22 6.08 6.39 -7.22
CA LYS A 22 6.91 6.39 -8.42
C LYS A 22 6.09 6.49 -9.69
N HIS A 23 4.94 5.83 -9.73
CA HIS A 23 4.15 5.71 -10.93
C HIS A 23 2.70 5.49 -10.57
N GLN A 24 1.80 6.12 -11.32
CA GLN A 24 0.37 5.92 -11.12
C GLN A 24 -0.34 5.92 -12.46
N VAL A 25 -1.15 4.89 -12.69
CA VAL A 25 -2.02 4.77 -13.85
C VAL A 25 -3.41 4.44 -13.34
N GLY A 26 -4.34 5.37 -13.51
CA GLY A 26 -5.68 5.22 -12.98
C GLY A 26 -5.64 5.00 -11.47
N SER A 27 -6.21 3.88 -11.01
CA SER A 27 -6.24 3.53 -9.59
C SER A 27 -5.05 2.68 -9.15
N HIS A 28 -4.09 2.41 -10.05
CA HIS A 28 -2.90 1.63 -9.72
C HIS A 28 -1.75 2.57 -9.39
N ALA A 29 -1.29 2.53 -8.14
CA ALA A 29 -0.19 3.36 -7.66
C ALA A 29 0.98 2.47 -7.24
N GLN A 30 2.18 2.76 -7.73
CA GLN A 30 3.39 2.02 -7.37
C GLN A 30 4.29 2.90 -6.52
N PHE A 31 4.74 2.35 -5.41
CA PHE A 31 5.61 3.02 -4.47
C PHE A 31 6.96 2.32 -4.37
N VAL A 32 8.00 3.11 -4.17
CA VAL A 32 9.36 2.63 -3.91
C VAL A 32 9.88 3.26 -2.63
N HIS A 33 10.90 2.63 -2.05
CA HIS A 33 11.49 3.10 -0.81
C HIS A 33 13.01 3.30 -1.00
N PRO A 34 13.58 4.37 -0.45
CA PRO A 34 15.01 4.63 -0.64
C PRO A 34 15.94 3.58 -0.02
N THR A 35 15.49 2.89 1.03
CA THR A 35 16.33 1.89 1.72
C THR A 35 15.75 0.48 1.72
N LYS A 36 14.45 0.33 1.45
CA LYS A 36 13.82 -0.98 1.36
C LYS A 36 13.76 -1.42 -0.09
N SER A 37 14.05 -2.68 -0.36
CA SER A 37 13.97 -3.21 -1.71
C SER A 37 12.52 -3.52 -2.07
N GLY A 38 12.26 -3.68 -3.38
CA GLY A 38 10.94 -4.06 -3.86
C GLY A 38 10.04 -2.87 -4.12
N LYS A 39 8.79 -3.17 -4.41
CA LYS A 39 7.76 -2.19 -4.74
C LYS A 39 6.49 -2.54 -3.99
N VAL A 40 5.70 -1.52 -3.67
CA VAL A 40 4.35 -1.71 -3.15
C VAL A 40 3.38 -1.19 -4.19
N THR A 41 2.43 -2.02 -4.60
CA THR A 41 1.39 -1.62 -5.55
C THR A 41 0.04 -1.59 -4.83
N ILE A 42 -0.62 -0.45 -4.91
CA ILE A 42 -1.95 -0.26 -4.34
C ILE A 42 -2.94 -0.13 -5.48
N ASN A 43 -3.98 -0.95 -5.46
CA ASN A 43 -5.10 -0.85 -6.39
C ASN A 43 -6.26 -0.17 -5.68
N GLY A 44 -6.82 0.85 -6.31
CA GLY A 44 -7.98 1.53 -5.78
C GLY A 44 -7.69 2.96 -5.37
N THR A 45 -8.77 3.64 -5.01
CA THR A 45 -8.70 5.03 -4.53
C THR A 45 -8.65 5.04 -3.00
N GLY A 46 -8.43 6.21 -2.42
CA GLY A 46 -8.36 6.37 -0.98
C GLY A 46 -9.59 5.90 -0.22
N ASN A 47 -10.74 5.81 -0.88
CA ASN A 47 -12.00 5.38 -0.27
C ASN A 47 -12.25 3.88 -0.35
N ASP A 48 -11.43 3.15 -1.10
CA ASP A 48 -11.61 1.72 -1.27
C ASP A 48 -11.20 0.95 -0.01
N ASP A 49 -11.90 -0.13 0.24
CA ASP A 49 -11.56 -1.04 1.34
C ASP A 49 -10.53 -2.06 0.86
N VAL A 50 -9.51 -2.29 1.68
CA VAL A 50 -8.46 -3.26 1.40
C VAL A 50 -8.54 -4.37 2.44
N TYR A 51 -8.59 -5.61 1.98
CA TYR A 51 -8.74 -6.76 2.87
C TYR A 51 -8.22 -8.02 2.18
N GLY A 52 -8.19 -9.13 2.93
CA GLY A 52 -7.84 -10.44 2.39
C GLY A 52 -6.43 -10.53 1.87
N ASP A 53 -6.28 -11.24 0.74
CA ASP A 53 -4.97 -11.48 0.14
C ASP A 53 -4.28 -10.22 -0.32
N LEU A 54 -5.04 -9.22 -0.76
CA LEU A 54 -4.48 -7.95 -1.16
C LEU A 54 -3.81 -7.26 0.01
N LEU A 55 -4.47 -7.23 1.16
CA LEU A 55 -3.88 -6.62 2.36
C LEU A 55 -2.64 -7.38 2.81
N LYS A 56 -2.68 -8.71 2.74
CA LYS A 56 -1.54 -9.55 3.08
C LYS A 56 -0.36 -9.27 2.16
N SER A 57 -0.60 -9.12 0.85
CA SER A 57 0.43 -8.78 -0.11
C SER A 57 1.08 -7.44 0.21
N ILE A 58 0.27 -6.46 0.58
CA ILE A 58 0.77 -5.12 0.94
C ILE A 58 1.64 -5.20 2.19
N ASP A 59 1.20 -5.97 3.19
CA ASP A 59 2.01 -6.19 4.40
C ASP A 59 3.38 -6.76 4.04
N GLU A 60 3.39 -7.80 3.20
CA GLU A 60 4.64 -8.47 2.82
C GLU A 60 5.54 -7.55 2.00
N GLN A 61 4.97 -6.81 1.05
CA GLN A 61 5.74 -5.93 0.18
C GLN A 61 6.33 -4.74 0.94
N SER A 62 5.55 -4.17 1.83
CA SER A 62 5.94 -2.96 2.54
C SER A 62 6.79 -3.22 3.78
N GLY A 63 6.71 -4.41 4.33
CA GLY A 63 7.31 -4.71 5.62
C GLY A 63 6.54 -4.13 6.80
N LEU A 64 5.40 -3.53 6.53
CA LEU A 64 4.52 -2.99 7.56
C LEU A 64 3.43 -4.01 7.89
N LYS A 65 2.77 -3.82 9.02
CA LYS A 65 1.65 -4.66 9.41
C LYS A 65 0.43 -3.79 9.63
N PHE A 66 -0.60 -4.07 8.88
CA PHE A 66 -1.84 -3.31 8.95
C PHE A 66 -2.94 -4.03 9.71
#